data_db98e61e2134146e7d49805207add1e6
#
_entry.id   db98e61e2134146e7d49805207add1e6
#
_cell.length_a   1.000
_cell.length_b   1.000
_cell.length_c   1.000
_cell.angle_alpha   90.00
_cell.angle_beta   90.00
_cell.angle_gamma   90.00
#
_symmetry.space_group_name_H-M   'P 1'
#
loop_
_entity.id
_entity.type
_entity.pdbx_description
1 polymer ?
#
loop_
_entity_poly.entity_id
_entity_poly.type
_entity_poly.pdbx_seq_one_letter_code
_entity_poly.pdbx_strand_id
1 'polypeptide(L)'
;MKAFMDKDFLLETETAKKLFHDYAEKTPILDYHCHINPKEIAEDRQFDNITQVWLGGDHYKWRFMRSCGVDEKYITGDASDYEKFCKWAECLGKAIGNPLFHWSHLDKNTADEVWNLCNEKLQQPSMSVRNLIKQSNVTLICTTDDPIDSLEWHKKLAADDTFDVKVLPAWRPDKAMNIEKPDYLDYLEKLAAAAGMT
;
A
#
# COMPACT_ATOMS: atom_id res chain seq x y z
N MET A 1 6.54 -17.53 29.09
CA MET A 1 6.07 -16.13 29.07
C MET A 1 5.47 -15.90 27.69
N LYS A 2 4.25 -15.31 27.59
CA LYS A 2 3.65 -14.98 26.30
C LYS A 2 4.51 -13.91 25.60
N ALA A 3 4.79 -14.07 24.30
CA ALA A 3 5.48 -13.03 23.54
C ALA A 3 4.61 -11.76 23.48
N PHE A 4 5.23 -10.58 23.47
CA PHE A 4 4.50 -9.31 23.37
C PHE A 4 3.66 -9.27 22.08
N MET A 5 4.23 -9.74 20.98
CA MET A 5 3.54 -9.93 19.71
C MET A 5 3.47 -11.42 19.37
N ASP A 6 2.28 -11.97 19.39
CA ASP A 6 1.96 -13.33 19.00
C ASP A 6 0.74 -13.34 18.07
N LYS A 7 0.28 -14.53 17.69
CA LYS A 7 -0.91 -14.69 16.82
C LYS A 7 -2.18 -14.05 17.38
N ASP A 8 -2.24 -13.77 18.69
CA ASP A 8 -3.38 -13.16 19.37
C ASP A 8 -3.13 -11.69 19.72
N PHE A 9 -2.10 -11.04 19.18
CA PHE A 9 -1.65 -9.69 19.56
C PHE A 9 -2.81 -8.75 19.36
N LEU A 10 -3.71 -8.46 19.15
CA LEU A 10 -4.85 -7.54 19.18
C LEU A 10 -6.16 -8.24 19.56
N LEU A 11 -6.10 -9.52 19.86
CA LEU A 11 -7.27 -10.33 20.20
C LEU A 11 -7.35 -10.46 21.72
N GLU A 12 -7.98 -9.48 22.37
CA GLU A 12 -7.98 -9.37 23.84
C GLU A 12 -8.97 -10.32 24.54
N THR A 13 -10.01 -10.78 23.82
CA THR A 13 -11.04 -11.63 24.40
C THR A 13 -11.09 -13.00 23.71
N GLU A 14 -11.57 -14.03 24.42
CA GLU A 14 -11.78 -15.36 23.83
C GLU A 14 -12.79 -15.31 22.67
N THR A 15 -13.78 -14.42 22.74
CA THR A 15 -14.72 -14.20 21.63
C THR A 15 -13.99 -13.62 20.40
N ALA A 16 -13.11 -12.62 20.59
CA ALA A 16 -12.33 -12.05 19.49
C ALA A 16 -11.42 -13.11 18.83
N LYS A 17 -10.72 -13.93 19.62
CA LYS A 17 -9.88 -15.02 19.12
C LYS A 17 -10.72 -16.03 18.31
N LYS A 18 -11.85 -16.43 18.85
CA LYS A 18 -12.74 -17.38 18.16
C LYS A 18 -13.25 -16.80 16.84
N LEU A 19 -13.75 -15.58 16.83
CA LEU A 19 -14.24 -14.92 15.60
C LEU A 19 -13.14 -14.77 14.55
N PHE A 20 -11.93 -14.43 14.97
CA PHE A 20 -10.82 -14.29 14.05
C PHE A 20 -10.34 -15.63 13.53
N HIS A 21 -9.90 -16.54 14.38
CA HIS A 21 -9.26 -17.79 13.97
C HIS A 21 -10.22 -18.79 13.32
N ASP A 22 -11.50 -18.86 13.78
CA ASP A 22 -12.47 -19.82 13.24
C ASP A 22 -13.09 -19.32 11.92
N TYR A 23 -13.18 -17.98 11.72
CA TYR A 23 -13.94 -17.40 10.60
C TYR A 23 -13.14 -16.39 9.79
N ALA A 24 -12.66 -15.28 10.39
CA ALA A 24 -12.12 -14.15 9.64
C ALA A 24 -10.76 -14.42 8.99
N GLU A 25 -9.86 -15.14 9.66
CA GLU A 25 -8.48 -15.38 9.20
C GLU A 25 -8.38 -16.00 7.79
N LYS A 26 -9.36 -16.83 7.43
CA LYS A 26 -9.40 -17.54 6.15
C LYS A 26 -10.34 -16.93 5.12
N THR A 27 -11.06 -15.87 5.50
CA THR A 27 -12.00 -15.21 4.60
C THR A 27 -11.24 -14.40 3.56
N PRO A 28 -11.60 -14.48 2.27
CA PRO A 28 -11.02 -13.64 1.24
C PRO A 28 -11.18 -12.15 1.53
N ILE A 29 -10.16 -11.38 1.21
CA ILE A 29 -10.15 -9.93 1.41
C ILE A 29 -10.85 -9.24 0.24
N LEU A 30 -11.81 -8.38 0.57
CA LEU A 30 -12.38 -7.38 -0.32
C LEU A 30 -11.79 -6.03 0.07
N ASP A 31 -10.74 -5.60 -0.62
CA ASP A 31 -10.10 -4.32 -0.35
C ASP A 31 -10.86 -3.21 -1.08
N TYR A 32 -11.84 -2.66 -0.40
CA TYR A 32 -12.73 -1.62 -0.95
C TYR A 32 -12.07 -0.23 -1.03
N HIS A 33 -10.86 -0.07 -0.53
CA HIS A 33 -10.12 1.20 -0.58
C HIS A 33 -8.62 0.95 -0.43
N CYS A 34 -7.88 1.06 -1.52
CA CYS A 34 -6.43 0.97 -1.50
C CYS A 34 -5.76 2.07 -2.35
N HIS A 35 -4.45 2.21 -2.21
CA HIS A 35 -3.62 3.13 -2.97
C HIS A 35 -2.63 2.41 -3.91
N ILE A 36 -2.87 1.13 -4.21
CA ILE A 36 -2.04 0.40 -5.17
C ILE A 36 -2.27 1.00 -6.56
N ASN A 37 -1.17 1.24 -7.28
CA ASN A 37 -1.25 1.77 -8.64
C ASN A 37 -1.77 0.69 -9.60
N PRO A 38 -2.91 0.87 -10.28
CA PRO A 38 -3.46 -0.13 -11.20
C PRO A 38 -2.51 -0.45 -12.37
N LYS A 39 -1.62 0.45 -12.75
CA LYS A 39 -0.57 0.19 -13.73
C LYS A 39 0.39 -0.90 -13.25
N GLU A 40 0.83 -0.84 -11.99
CA GLU A 40 1.74 -1.84 -11.42
C GLU A 40 1.11 -3.24 -11.37
N ILE A 41 -0.21 -3.31 -11.14
CA ILE A 41 -0.96 -4.58 -11.22
C ILE A 41 -1.05 -5.06 -12.68
N ALA A 42 -1.37 -4.16 -13.62
CA ALA A 42 -1.54 -4.51 -15.03
C ALA A 42 -0.23 -4.99 -15.68
N GLU A 43 0.89 -4.39 -15.29
CA GLU A 43 2.23 -4.72 -15.78
C GLU A 43 2.89 -5.86 -14.97
N ASP A 44 2.23 -6.34 -13.91
CA ASP A 44 2.76 -7.33 -12.95
C ASP A 44 4.18 -6.97 -12.46
N ARG A 45 4.32 -5.74 -11.98
CA ARG A 45 5.62 -5.16 -11.62
C ARG A 45 6.39 -6.04 -10.66
N GLN A 46 7.69 -6.21 -10.92
CA GLN A 46 8.67 -6.72 -9.96
C GLN A 46 9.39 -5.53 -9.33
N PHE A 47 9.47 -5.48 -8.01
CA PHE A 47 10.18 -4.41 -7.30
C PHE A 47 11.66 -4.74 -7.16
N ASP A 48 12.53 -3.73 -7.31
CA ASP A 48 13.99 -3.91 -7.19
C ASP A 48 14.42 -4.07 -5.73
N ASN A 49 13.69 -3.42 -4.79
CA ASN A 49 14.03 -3.43 -3.38
C ASN A 49 12.83 -3.12 -2.48
N ILE A 50 13.00 -3.39 -1.19
CA ILE A 50 11.93 -3.26 -0.18
C ILE A 50 11.51 -1.80 0.06
N THR A 51 12.37 -0.80 -0.20
CA THR A 51 11.99 0.61 -0.08
C THR A 51 10.91 0.98 -1.07
N GLN A 52 11.02 0.48 -2.32
CA GLN A 52 10.00 0.73 -3.33
C GLN A 52 8.63 0.15 -2.92
N VAL A 53 8.63 -1.01 -2.26
CA VAL A 53 7.40 -1.63 -1.74
C VAL A 53 6.84 -0.85 -0.56
N TRP A 54 7.67 -0.51 0.42
CA TRP A 54 7.19 0.01 1.70
C TRP A 54 7.08 1.53 1.75
N LEU A 55 7.97 2.24 1.07
CA LEU A 55 8.07 3.70 1.15
C LEU A 55 7.73 4.40 -0.17
N GLY A 56 7.49 3.66 -1.25
CA GLY A 56 7.26 4.23 -2.57
C GLY A 56 6.00 5.10 -2.67
N GLY A 57 4.98 4.85 -1.87
CA GLY A 57 3.71 5.58 -1.92
C GLY A 57 2.96 5.66 -0.59
N ASP A 58 3.54 5.23 0.51
CA ASP A 58 2.86 5.14 1.80
C ASP A 58 2.94 6.45 2.59
N HIS A 59 1.92 7.28 2.48
CA HIS A 59 1.81 8.55 3.19
C HIS A 59 1.82 8.41 4.72
N TYR A 60 1.37 7.29 5.28
CA TYR A 60 1.36 7.04 6.72
C TYR A 60 2.77 6.81 7.25
N LYS A 61 3.58 6.01 6.53
CA LYS A 61 4.99 5.81 6.86
C LYS A 61 5.78 7.12 6.74
N TRP A 62 5.57 7.90 5.68
CA TRP A 62 6.20 9.21 5.52
C TRP A 62 5.85 10.16 6.65
N ARG A 63 4.57 10.22 7.07
CA ARG A 63 4.13 11.03 8.20
C ARG A 63 4.79 10.61 9.49
N PHE A 64 4.89 9.30 9.73
CA PHE A 64 5.54 8.78 10.91
C PHE A 64 7.05 9.12 10.92
N MET A 65 7.75 8.97 9.81
CA MET A 65 9.16 9.38 9.68
C MET A 65 9.35 10.88 9.98
N ARG A 66 8.47 11.75 9.48
CA ARG A 66 8.46 13.18 9.81
C ARG A 66 8.25 13.43 11.30
N SER A 67 7.33 12.70 11.92
CA SER A 67 7.10 12.78 13.37
C SER A 67 8.31 12.31 14.20
N CYS A 68 9.13 11.45 13.62
CA CYS A 68 10.41 11.03 14.21
C CYS A 68 11.55 12.04 14.01
N GLY A 69 11.32 13.13 13.28
CA GLY A 69 12.33 14.16 12.97
C GLY A 69 13.28 13.79 11.84
N VAL A 70 12.89 12.86 10.96
CA VAL A 70 13.68 12.48 9.78
C VAL A 70 13.61 13.61 8.75
N ASP A 71 14.77 13.99 8.18
CA ASP A 71 14.88 14.98 7.13
C ASP A 71 14.17 14.49 5.85
N GLU A 72 13.49 15.41 5.15
CA GLU A 72 12.70 15.11 3.96
C GLU A 72 13.52 14.46 2.83
N LYS A 73 14.82 14.70 2.80
CA LYS A 73 15.76 14.03 1.90
C LYS A 73 15.64 12.51 1.96
N TYR A 74 15.42 11.96 3.16
CA TYR A 74 15.30 10.51 3.40
C TYR A 74 13.86 9.99 3.36
N ILE A 75 12.89 10.82 3.04
CA ILE A 75 11.48 10.44 2.95
C ILE A 75 11.05 10.43 1.49
N THR A 76 10.85 11.61 0.91
CA THR A 76 10.46 11.78 -0.50
C THR A 76 11.54 12.41 -1.36
N GLY A 77 12.67 12.84 -0.76
CA GLY A 77 13.79 13.47 -1.47
C GLY A 77 14.71 12.48 -2.18
N ASP A 78 15.94 12.90 -2.43
CA ASP A 78 16.89 12.28 -3.33
C ASP A 78 17.89 11.28 -2.69
N ALA A 79 17.71 10.96 -1.39
CA ALA A 79 18.50 9.90 -0.77
C ALA A 79 18.27 8.55 -1.46
N SER A 80 19.27 7.68 -1.44
CA SER A 80 19.14 6.33 -1.99
C SER A 80 18.06 5.51 -1.25
N ASP A 81 17.52 4.52 -1.94
CA ASP A 81 16.52 3.61 -1.36
C ASP A 81 17.02 2.93 -0.07
N TYR A 82 18.31 2.57 -0.04
CA TYR A 82 18.92 1.99 1.15
C TYR A 82 18.98 2.97 2.33
N GLU A 83 19.40 4.22 2.09
CA GLU A 83 19.43 5.25 3.14
C GLU A 83 18.02 5.55 3.69
N LYS A 84 17.02 5.62 2.83
CA LYS A 84 15.60 5.75 3.22
C LYS A 84 15.14 4.58 4.09
N PHE A 85 15.49 3.36 3.70
CA PHE A 85 15.20 2.16 4.48
C PHE A 85 15.85 2.17 5.87
N CYS A 86 17.12 2.54 5.96
CA CYS A 86 17.82 2.67 7.24
C CYS A 86 17.14 3.69 8.16
N LYS A 87 16.72 4.84 7.63
CA LYS A 87 15.97 5.84 8.41
C LYS A 87 14.60 5.34 8.85
N TRP A 88 13.92 4.57 8.02
CA TRP A 88 12.69 3.90 8.40
C TRP A 88 12.92 2.89 9.55
N ALA A 89 13.95 2.06 9.46
CA ALA A 89 14.32 1.09 10.50
C ALA A 89 14.63 1.78 11.86
N GLU A 90 15.34 2.91 11.84
CA GLU A 90 15.58 3.72 13.04
C GLU A 90 14.28 4.22 13.70
N CYS A 91 13.26 4.53 12.90
CA CYS A 91 11.97 5.02 13.41
C CYS A 91 11.14 3.91 14.05
N LEU A 92 11.22 2.69 13.53
CA LEU A 92 10.32 1.59 13.94
C LEU A 92 10.44 1.23 15.41
N GLY A 93 11.61 1.40 16.04
CA GLY A 93 11.77 1.23 17.46
C GLY A 93 10.86 2.12 18.32
N LYS A 94 10.39 3.25 17.76
CA LYS A 94 9.45 4.17 18.43
C LYS A 94 7.99 3.78 18.21
N ALA A 95 7.73 2.81 17.35
CA ALA A 95 6.39 2.37 16.96
C ALA A 95 5.99 1.02 17.58
N ILE A 96 6.73 0.53 18.56
CA ILE A 96 6.43 -0.74 19.23
C ILE A 96 5.00 -0.70 19.79
N GLY A 97 4.21 -1.72 19.45
CA GLY A 97 2.81 -1.80 19.85
C GLY A 97 1.83 -1.03 18.97
N ASN A 98 2.31 -0.25 18.00
CA ASN A 98 1.43 0.35 17.01
C ASN A 98 0.92 -0.74 16.03
N PRO A 99 -0.40 -0.91 15.86
CA PRO A 99 -0.95 -1.97 15.00
C PRO A 99 -0.60 -1.85 13.52
N LEU A 100 -0.22 -0.65 13.06
CA LEU A 100 0.19 -0.43 11.67
C LEU A 100 1.67 -0.71 11.43
N PHE A 101 2.52 -0.58 12.44
CA PHE A 101 3.98 -0.58 12.29
C PHE A 101 4.70 -1.54 13.27
N HIS A 102 4.05 -2.57 13.76
CA HIS A 102 4.54 -3.48 14.78
C HIS A 102 5.51 -4.55 14.24
N TRP A 103 6.67 -4.15 13.77
CA TRP A 103 7.71 -5.07 13.27
C TRP A 103 8.71 -5.35 14.38
N SER A 104 8.69 -6.56 14.92
CA SER A 104 9.54 -6.96 16.06
C SER A 104 11.00 -7.20 15.70
N HIS A 105 11.33 -7.36 14.41
CA HIS A 105 12.67 -7.75 13.96
C HIS A 105 13.41 -6.68 13.17
N LEU A 106 12.79 -5.53 12.85
CA LEU A 106 13.42 -4.45 12.12
C LEU A 106 13.69 -3.26 13.04
N ASP A 107 14.97 -2.99 13.26
CA ASP A 107 15.48 -1.78 13.90
C ASP A 107 16.80 -1.35 13.24
N LYS A 108 17.45 -0.34 13.78
CA LYS A 108 18.73 0.16 13.25
C LYS A 108 19.86 -0.89 13.25
N ASN A 109 19.78 -1.93 14.07
CA ASN A 109 20.84 -2.95 14.21
C ASN A 109 20.61 -4.11 13.25
N THR A 110 19.38 -4.34 12.82
CA THR A 110 18.97 -5.43 11.93
C THR A 110 18.66 -4.96 10.51
N ALA A 111 18.81 -3.64 10.25
CA ALA A 111 18.46 -3.04 8.96
C ALA A 111 19.16 -3.74 7.78
N ASP A 112 20.46 -3.98 7.87
CA ASP A 112 21.25 -4.59 6.79
C ASP A 112 20.80 -6.04 6.50
N GLU A 113 20.56 -6.81 7.56
CA GLU A 113 20.10 -8.19 7.44
C GLU A 113 18.73 -8.24 6.77
N VAL A 114 17.79 -7.41 7.25
CA VAL A 114 16.43 -7.36 6.71
C VAL A 114 16.41 -6.83 5.28
N TRP A 115 17.22 -5.82 4.97
CA TRP A 115 17.39 -5.30 3.61
C TRP A 115 17.81 -6.40 2.64
N ASN A 116 18.88 -7.13 2.97
CA ASN A 116 19.40 -8.18 2.11
C ASN A 116 18.39 -9.32 1.94
N LEU A 117 17.80 -9.80 3.04
CA LEU A 117 16.82 -10.88 3.02
C LEU A 117 15.56 -10.51 2.20
N CYS A 118 15.02 -9.31 2.40
CA CYS A 118 13.83 -8.87 1.67
C CYS A 118 14.12 -8.70 0.18
N ASN A 119 15.26 -8.11 -0.17
CA ASN A 119 15.61 -7.88 -1.57
C ASN A 119 15.93 -9.20 -2.30
N GLU A 120 16.58 -10.16 -1.66
CA GLU A 120 16.75 -11.50 -2.21
C GLU A 120 15.39 -12.16 -2.51
N LYS A 121 14.44 -12.06 -1.58
CA LYS A 121 13.08 -12.59 -1.79
C LYS A 121 12.35 -11.87 -2.91
N LEU A 122 12.45 -10.55 -2.98
CA LEU A 122 11.79 -9.74 -4.01
C LEU A 122 12.25 -10.07 -5.44
N GLN A 123 13.41 -10.68 -5.62
CA GLN A 123 13.87 -11.15 -6.94
C GLN A 123 13.16 -12.44 -7.40
N GLN A 124 12.42 -13.11 -6.53
CA GLN A 124 11.68 -14.32 -6.90
C GLN A 124 10.41 -13.94 -7.68
N PRO A 125 10.07 -14.67 -8.77
CA PRO A 125 8.84 -14.40 -9.54
C PRO A 125 7.56 -14.41 -8.71
N SER A 126 7.55 -15.17 -7.61
CA SER A 126 6.43 -15.23 -6.66
C SER A 126 6.18 -13.92 -5.90
N MET A 127 7.09 -12.95 -6.00
CA MET A 127 7.01 -11.66 -5.30
C MET A 127 6.67 -10.50 -6.25
N SER A 128 6.14 -10.79 -7.43
CA SER A 128 5.53 -9.77 -8.30
C SER A 128 4.25 -9.19 -7.66
N VAL A 129 3.82 -8.02 -8.10
CA VAL A 129 2.63 -7.34 -7.57
C VAL A 129 1.40 -8.25 -7.59
N ARG A 130 1.12 -8.92 -8.71
CA ARG A 130 -0.03 -9.85 -8.81
C ARG A 130 0.11 -11.04 -7.86
N ASN A 131 1.30 -11.60 -7.74
CA ASN A 131 1.53 -12.73 -6.85
C ASN A 131 1.44 -12.34 -5.37
N LEU A 132 1.90 -11.16 -4.98
CA LEU A 132 1.72 -10.63 -3.62
C LEU A 132 0.25 -10.43 -3.29
N ILE A 133 -0.55 -9.89 -4.20
CA ILE A 133 -2.00 -9.72 -4.05
C ILE A 133 -2.68 -11.10 -3.86
N LYS A 134 -2.36 -12.08 -4.71
CA LYS A 134 -2.91 -13.45 -4.62
C LYS A 134 -2.52 -14.14 -3.30
N GLN A 135 -1.24 -14.05 -2.90
CA GLN A 135 -0.77 -14.60 -1.63
C GLN A 135 -1.46 -13.98 -0.41
N SER A 136 -1.90 -12.74 -0.51
CA SER A 136 -2.66 -12.04 0.54
C SER A 136 -4.14 -12.44 0.57
N ASN A 137 -4.57 -13.42 -0.23
CA ASN A 137 -5.97 -13.87 -0.32
C ASN A 137 -6.97 -12.75 -0.66
N VAL A 138 -6.55 -11.81 -1.52
CA VAL A 138 -7.39 -10.70 -1.98
C VAL A 138 -8.15 -11.13 -3.24
N THR A 139 -9.45 -10.89 -3.29
CA THR A 139 -10.31 -11.21 -4.43
C THR A 139 -10.87 -9.98 -5.15
N LEU A 140 -10.87 -8.84 -4.48
CA LEU A 140 -11.31 -7.57 -5.05
C LEU A 140 -10.47 -6.43 -4.48
N ILE A 141 -10.09 -5.49 -5.36
CA ILE A 141 -9.40 -4.25 -5.01
C ILE A 141 -10.18 -3.09 -5.61
N CYS A 142 -10.43 -2.06 -4.80
CA CYS A 142 -10.89 -0.75 -5.28
C CYS A 142 -9.76 0.26 -5.12
N THR A 143 -9.22 0.70 -6.26
CA THR A 143 -8.20 1.74 -6.31
C THR A 143 -8.80 3.13 -6.10
N THR A 144 -7.97 4.14 -5.91
CA THR A 144 -8.41 5.53 -5.70
C THR A 144 -8.17 6.34 -6.97
N ASP A 145 -9.24 6.67 -7.69
CA ASP A 145 -9.16 7.23 -9.03
C ASP A 145 -9.91 8.56 -9.13
N ASP A 146 -9.39 9.46 -9.97
CA ASP A 146 -10.07 10.70 -10.28
C ASP A 146 -11.16 10.45 -11.34
N PRO A 147 -12.34 11.08 -11.24
CA PRO A 147 -13.41 10.95 -12.25
C PRO A 147 -13.03 11.24 -13.70
N ILE A 148 -11.95 12.01 -13.92
CA ILE A 148 -11.43 12.30 -15.27
C ILE A 148 -10.36 11.31 -15.77
N ASP A 149 -9.99 10.32 -14.97
CA ASP A 149 -8.97 9.34 -15.36
C ASP A 149 -9.46 8.45 -16.51
N SER A 150 -8.56 8.08 -17.40
CA SER A 150 -8.86 7.26 -18.58
C SER A 150 -9.29 5.82 -18.24
N LEU A 151 -8.95 5.34 -17.06
CA LEU A 151 -9.14 3.98 -16.58
C LEU A 151 -8.55 2.90 -17.50
N GLU A 152 -7.51 3.25 -18.26
CA GLU A 152 -6.88 2.35 -19.24
C GLU A 152 -6.34 1.05 -18.62
N TRP A 153 -5.76 1.17 -17.42
CA TRP A 153 -5.22 0.02 -16.71
C TRP A 153 -6.31 -0.90 -16.15
N HIS A 154 -7.43 -0.33 -15.69
CA HIS A 154 -8.60 -1.09 -15.27
C HIS A 154 -9.22 -1.84 -16.43
N LYS A 155 -9.32 -1.20 -17.61
CA LYS A 155 -9.81 -1.86 -18.84
C LYS A 155 -8.90 -3.00 -19.28
N LYS A 156 -7.56 -2.80 -19.18
CA LYS A 156 -6.58 -3.86 -19.45
C LYS A 156 -6.76 -5.04 -18.49
N LEU A 157 -6.86 -4.77 -17.19
CA LEU A 157 -7.05 -5.82 -16.17
C LEU A 157 -8.38 -6.55 -16.33
N ALA A 158 -9.44 -5.83 -16.68
CA ALA A 158 -10.76 -6.45 -16.93
C ALA A 158 -10.79 -7.38 -18.16
N ALA A 159 -9.86 -7.18 -19.11
CA ALA A 159 -9.71 -8.01 -20.29
C ALA A 159 -8.65 -9.13 -20.15
N ASP A 160 -7.99 -9.22 -19.01
CA ASP A 160 -6.89 -10.16 -18.75
C ASP A 160 -7.39 -11.36 -17.92
N ASP A 161 -7.69 -12.46 -18.60
CA ASP A 161 -8.15 -13.71 -17.97
C ASP A 161 -7.06 -14.43 -17.15
N THR A 162 -5.81 -13.95 -17.15
CA THR A 162 -4.71 -14.53 -16.36
C THR A 162 -4.66 -14.03 -14.92
N PHE A 163 -5.44 -12.98 -14.61
CA PHE A 163 -5.53 -12.39 -13.30
C PHE A 163 -6.98 -12.33 -12.80
N ASP A 164 -7.30 -13.20 -11.86
CA ASP A 164 -8.66 -13.45 -11.36
C ASP A 164 -9.13 -12.47 -10.27
N VAL A 165 -8.24 -11.60 -9.75
CA VAL A 165 -8.60 -10.55 -8.79
C VAL A 165 -9.27 -9.38 -9.51
N LYS A 166 -10.45 -9.00 -9.06
CA LYS A 166 -11.15 -7.84 -9.63
C LYS A 166 -10.51 -6.54 -9.19
N VAL A 167 -10.13 -5.69 -10.14
CA VAL A 167 -9.58 -4.35 -9.88
C VAL A 167 -10.57 -3.32 -10.41
N LEU A 168 -11.19 -2.58 -9.51
CA LEU A 168 -12.24 -1.62 -9.82
C LEU A 168 -11.81 -0.20 -9.43
N PRO A 169 -12.15 0.83 -10.21
CA PRO A 169 -11.92 2.21 -9.81
C PRO A 169 -12.92 2.63 -8.72
N ALA A 170 -12.44 3.34 -7.69
CA ALA A 170 -13.31 4.01 -6.74
C ALA A 170 -13.31 5.52 -6.99
N TRP A 171 -14.49 6.04 -7.24
CA TRP A 171 -14.70 7.44 -7.58
C TRP A 171 -14.32 8.38 -6.42
N ARG A 172 -13.37 9.29 -6.66
CA ARG A 172 -12.90 10.30 -5.71
C ARG A 172 -13.33 11.69 -6.19
N PRO A 173 -14.38 12.29 -5.61
CA PRO A 173 -14.92 13.58 -6.05
C PRO A 173 -14.14 14.80 -5.53
N ASP A 174 -13.01 14.60 -4.89
CA ASP A 174 -12.26 15.65 -4.19
C ASP A 174 -12.09 16.91 -5.03
N LYS A 175 -11.64 16.77 -6.28
CA LYS A 175 -11.43 17.94 -7.16
C LYS A 175 -12.73 18.58 -7.62
N ALA A 176 -13.80 17.80 -7.77
CA ALA A 176 -15.12 18.31 -8.11
C ALA A 176 -15.78 19.08 -6.95
N MET A 177 -15.29 18.90 -5.73
CA MET A 177 -15.79 19.56 -4.52
C MET A 177 -14.95 20.78 -4.10
N ASN A 178 -13.75 20.90 -4.62
CA ASN A 178 -12.78 21.94 -4.23
C ASN A 178 -13.01 23.25 -4.99
N ILE A 179 -14.20 23.84 -4.85
CA ILE A 179 -14.66 25.03 -5.59
C ILE A 179 -13.79 26.27 -5.40
N GLU A 180 -12.99 26.30 -4.31
CA GLU A 180 -12.10 27.41 -3.98
C GLU A 180 -10.74 27.32 -4.69
N LYS A 181 -10.44 26.23 -5.41
CA LYS A 181 -9.18 26.06 -6.10
C LYS A 181 -9.14 26.88 -7.40
N PRO A 182 -8.00 27.49 -7.72
CA PRO A 182 -7.87 28.33 -8.91
C PRO A 182 -8.10 27.57 -10.24
N ASP A 183 -7.85 26.26 -10.26
CA ASP A 183 -8.00 25.39 -11.42
C ASP A 183 -9.37 24.66 -11.46
N TYR A 184 -10.31 25.06 -10.60
CA TYR A 184 -11.60 24.38 -10.48
C TYR A 184 -12.42 24.39 -11.78
N LEU A 185 -12.47 25.53 -12.48
CA LEU A 185 -13.23 25.64 -13.73
C LEU A 185 -12.60 24.79 -14.84
N ASP A 186 -11.29 24.79 -14.95
CA ASP A 186 -10.56 23.94 -15.90
C ASP A 186 -10.82 22.44 -15.62
N TYR A 187 -10.93 22.08 -14.33
CA TYR A 187 -11.29 20.73 -13.93
C TYR A 187 -12.71 20.35 -14.35
N LEU A 188 -13.68 21.27 -14.19
CA LEU A 188 -15.07 21.01 -14.61
C LEU A 188 -15.19 20.78 -16.12
N GLU A 189 -14.43 21.52 -16.94
CA GLU A 189 -14.38 21.30 -18.39
C GLU A 189 -13.87 19.90 -18.73
N LYS A 190 -12.80 19.46 -18.05
CA LYS A 190 -12.25 18.10 -18.20
C LYS A 190 -13.25 17.02 -17.76
N LEU A 191 -13.96 17.29 -16.65
CA LEU A 191 -14.98 16.38 -16.14
C LEU A 191 -16.16 16.25 -17.12
N ALA A 192 -16.64 17.38 -17.68
CA ALA A 192 -17.68 17.40 -18.70
C ALA A 192 -17.24 16.60 -19.93
N ALA A 193 -16.02 16.82 -20.41
CA ALA A 193 -15.46 16.06 -21.53
C ALA A 193 -15.38 14.55 -21.24
N ALA A 194 -14.92 14.16 -20.06
CA ALA A 194 -14.86 12.76 -19.64
C ALA A 194 -16.24 12.11 -19.54
N ALA A 195 -17.26 12.89 -19.16
CA ALA A 195 -18.67 12.46 -19.11
C ALA A 195 -19.40 12.51 -20.48
N GLY A 196 -18.73 12.93 -21.56
CA GLY A 196 -19.35 13.13 -22.87
C GLY A 196 -20.34 14.27 -22.94
N MET A 197 -20.22 15.23 -22.04
CA MET A 197 -21.03 16.46 -21.99
C MET A 197 -20.27 17.59 -22.69
N THR A 198 -20.93 18.30 -23.58
CA THR A 198 -20.40 19.47 -24.30
C THR A 198 -21.06 20.76 -23.79
#